data_e2d32a97caff26e8e7450c32d75e0d0a
#
_entry.id   e2d32a97caff26e8e7450c32d75e0d0a
#
_cell.length_a   1.000
_cell.length_b   1.000
_cell.length_c   1.000
_cell.angle_alpha   90.00
_cell.angle_beta   90.00
_cell.angle_gamma   90.00
#
_symmetry.space_group_name_H-M   'P 1'
#
loop_
_entity.id
_entity.type
_entity.pdbx_description
1 polymer ?
#
loop_
_entity_poly.entity_id
_entity_poly.type
_entity_poly.pdbx_seq_one_letter_code
_entity_poly.pdbx_strand_id
1 'polypeptide(L)'
;KPMGWDNIPMLHEAGRRGYCRTDSIELRDGVDENFRAESFRLPDSIEPGKKHSSSIVMLSRLCGGRIYKWISPRPEIDNKICVGCGECARACPKHTIELVADGKKRKARINIDGCIRCYCCQELCMYKAVKIKKNPIFSLLGG
;
A
#
# COMPACT_ATOMS: atom_id res chain seq x y z
N LYS A 1 5.71 -19.70 -17.71
CA LYS A 1 4.27 -19.59 -18.03
C LYS A 1 3.94 -18.11 -18.11
N PRO A 2 3.25 -17.63 -19.16
CA PRO A 2 2.81 -16.25 -19.17
C PRO A 2 1.92 -16.02 -17.95
N MET A 3 2.05 -14.86 -17.34
CA MET A 3 1.17 -14.46 -16.25
C MET A 3 -0.24 -14.32 -16.83
N GLY A 4 -1.05 -15.36 -16.66
CA GLY A 4 -2.42 -15.33 -17.14
C GLY A 4 -3.24 -14.28 -16.40
N TRP A 5 -4.26 -13.74 -17.03
CA TRP A 5 -5.25 -12.84 -16.44
C TRP A 5 -5.77 -13.34 -15.10
N ASP A 6 -5.88 -14.68 -14.96
CA ASP A 6 -6.38 -15.34 -13.77
C ASP A 6 -5.51 -15.14 -12.52
N ASN A 7 -4.24 -14.78 -12.72
CA ASN A 7 -3.31 -14.52 -11.62
C ASN A 7 -3.35 -13.08 -11.10
N ILE A 8 -4.09 -12.20 -11.77
CA ILE A 8 -4.27 -10.81 -11.37
C ILE A 8 -5.74 -10.61 -10.98
N PRO A 9 -6.08 -10.64 -9.67
CA PRO A 9 -7.47 -10.64 -9.22
C PRO A 9 -8.32 -9.50 -9.77
N MET A 10 -7.71 -8.33 -9.94
CA MET A 10 -8.35 -7.13 -10.49
C MET A 10 -8.74 -7.33 -11.97
N LEU A 11 -7.86 -7.90 -12.80
CA LEU A 11 -8.12 -8.14 -14.21
C LEU A 11 -9.11 -9.28 -14.40
N HIS A 12 -8.99 -10.33 -13.60
CA HIS A 12 -9.96 -11.43 -13.58
C HIS A 12 -11.38 -10.93 -13.27
N GLU A 13 -11.52 -10.10 -12.24
CA GLU A 13 -12.83 -9.55 -11.87
C GLU A 13 -13.36 -8.55 -12.91
N ALA A 14 -12.51 -7.75 -13.53
CA ALA A 14 -12.89 -6.87 -14.61
C ALA A 14 -13.37 -7.63 -15.85
N GLY A 15 -12.69 -8.74 -16.19
CA GLY A 15 -13.10 -9.65 -17.26
C GLY A 15 -14.45 -10.32 -16.96
N ARG A 16 -14.66 -10.82 -15.73
CA ARG A 16 -15.91 -11.42 -15.30
C ARG A 16 -17.09 -10.43 -15.38
N ARG A 17 -16.85 -9.15 -15.12
CA ARG A 17 -17.86 -8.09 -15.23
C ARG A 17 -18.03 -7.53 -16.64
N GLY A 18 -17.25 -8.01 -17.63
CA GLY A 18 -17.31 -7.54 -19.01
C GLY A 18 -16.66 -6.18 -19.25
N TYR A 19 -15.89 -5.64 -18.30
CA TYR A 19 -15.22 -4.33 -18.45
C TYR A 19 -13.95 -4.41 -19.30
N CYS A 20 -13.33 -5.57 -19.42
CA CYS A 20 -12.19 -5.78 -20.31
C CYS A 20 -12.25 -7.16 -20.95
N ARG A 21 -11.81 -7.22 -22.19
CA ARG A 21 -11.70 -8.45 -22.99
C ARG A 21 -10.31 -8.51 -23.58
N THR A 22 -9.65 -9.66 -23.43
CA THR A 22 -8.29 -9.86 -23.95
C THR A 22 -8.25 -9.99 -25.47
N ASP A 23 -9.36 -10.46 -26.06
CA ASP A 23 -9.53 -10.65 -27.50
C ASP A 23 -9.82 -9.36 -28.27
N SER A 24 -10.07 -8.26 -27.57
CA SER A 24 -10.36 -6.94 -28.17
C SER A 24 -9.30 -5.88 -27.87
N ILE A 25 -8.10 -6.30 -27.48
CA ILE A 25 -6.97 -5.38 -27.26
C ILE A 25 -6.36 -5.03 -28.62
N GLU A 26 -6.50 -3.79 -29.04
CA GLU A 26 -5.82 -3.24 -30.21
C GLU A 26 -4.44 -2.70 -29.80
N LEU A 27 -3.38 -3.24 -30.40
CA LEU A 27 -2.04 -2.71 -30.26
C LEU A 27 -1.85 -1.55 -31.23
N ARG A 28 -1.52 -0.38 -30.71
CA ARG A 28 -1.24 0.82 -31.54
C ARG A 28 0.26 1.01 -31.72
N ASP A 29 0.62 1.65 -32.86
CA ASP A 29 1.94 2.22 -33.10
C ASP A 29 3.13 1.26 -33.08
N GLY A 30 3.04 0.16 -33.84
CA GLY A 30 4.18 -0.69 -34.15
C GLY A 30 4.64 -1.61 -33.01
N VAL A 31 3.81 -1.81 -32.02
CA VAL A 31 4.02 -2.89 -31.05
C VAL A 31 3.65 -4.19 -31.74
N ASP A 32 4.67 -4.92 -32.21
CA ASP A 32 4.50 -6.22 -32.83
C ASP A 32 4.42 -7.36 -31.81
N GLU A 33 4.16 -8.56 -32.28
CA GLU A 33 4.06 -9.76 -31.43
C GLU A 33 5.37 -10.10 -30.69
N ASN A 34 6.50 -9.48 -31.09
CA ASN A 34 7.83 -9.69 -30.49
C ASN A 34 7.99 -8.95 -29.14
N PHE A 35 7.01 -8.14 -28.72
CA PHE A 35 7.03 -7.42 -27.45
C PHE A 35 6.71 -8.34 -26.25
N ARG A 36 6.83 -9.65 -26.42
CA ARG A 36 6.70 -10.61 -25.32
C ARG A 36 8.02 -10.74 -24.58
N ALA A 37 8.03 -10.39 -23.31
CA ALA A 37 9.15 -10.71 -22.43
C ALA A 37 9.26 -12.24 -22.33
N GLU A 38 10.29 -12.83 -22.93
CA GLU A 38 10.52 -14.29 -22.93
C GLU A 38 10.80 -14.82 -21.52
N SER A 39 11.36 -13.99 -20.64
CA SER A 39 11.63 -14.34 -19.24
C SER A 39 11.29 -13.18 -18.31
N PHE A 40 10.05 -13.10 -17.87
CA PHE A 40 9.67 -12.18 -16.82
C PHE A 40 9.73 -12.89 -15.47
N ARG A 41 10.69 -12.49 -14.62
CA ARG A 41 10.77 -13.00 -13.26
C ARG A 41 9.71 -12.31 -12.39
N LEU A 42 8.73 -13.07 -11.96
CA LEU A 42 7.74 -12.59 -11.00
C LEU A 42 8.41 -12.31 -9.64
N PRO A 43 7.98 -11.26 -8.93
CA PRO A 43 8.36 -11.08 -7.52
C PRO A 43 7.95 -12.30 -6.70
N ASP A 44 8.78 -12.71 -5.74
CA ASP A 44 8.53 -13.86 -4.87
C ASP A 44 7.20 -13.76 -4.10
N SER A 45 6.68 -12.52 -3.93
CA SER A 45 5.37 -12.24 -3.33
C SER A 45 4.16 -12.68 -4.18
N ILE A 46 4.38 -12.96 -5.49
CA ILE A 46 3.31 -13.32 -6.45
C ILE A 46 3.42 -14.81 -6.84
N GLU A 47 4.24 -15.60 -6.18
CA GLU A 47 4.29 -17.04 -6.47
C GLU A 47 2.90 -17.67 -6.28
N PRO A 48 2.30 -18.23 -7.35
CA PRO A 48 1.02 -18.92 -7.25
C PRO A 48 1.22 -20.18 -6.39
N GLY A 49 0.57 -20.22 -5.23
CA GLY A 49 0.63 -21.35 -4.31
C GLY A 49 1.22 -21.09 -2.94
N LYS A 50 1.96 -20.01 -2.73
CA LYS A 50 2.22 -19.54 -1.36
C LYS A 50 0.92 -18.96 -0.79
N LYS A 51 0.07 -19.81 -0.26
CA LYS A 51 -0.91 -19.38 0.73
C LYS A 51 -0.07 -18.78 1.85
N HIS A 52 -0.12 -17.46 2.00
CA HIS A 52 0.27 -16.85 3.24
C HIS A 52 -0.59 -17.54 4.31
N SER A 53 -0.05 -18.58 4.88
CA SER A 53 -0.63 -19.28 6.02
C SER A 53 -0.57 -18.32 7.19
N SER A 54 -1.45 -17.34 7.15
CA SER A 54 -1.51 -16.41 8.24
C SER A 54 -2.41 -16.98 9.32
N SER A 55 -1.84 -17.89 10.11
CA SER A 55 -2.30 -18.13 11.48
C SER A 55 -2.55 -16.82 12.23
N ILE A 56 -1.81 -15.77 11.85
CA ILE A 56 -1.95 -14.39 12.33
C ILE A 56 -3.21 -13.71 11.82
N VAL A 57 -3.59 -13.91 10.54
CA VAL A 57 -4.86 -13.36 10.00
C VAL A 57 -6.05 -14.06 10.67
N MET A 58 -5.94 -15.36 10.93
CA MET A 58 -6.97 -16.11 11.65
C MET A 58 -7.07 -15.64 13.11
N LEU A 59 -5.93 -15.47 13.78
CA LEU A 59 -5.89 -14.95 15.16
C LEU A 59 -6.36 -13.50 15.24
N SER A 60 -6.06 -12.66 14.24
CA SER A 60 -6.53 -11.29 14.18
C SER A 60 -8.04 -11.17 14.00
N ARG A 61 -8.66 -12.12 13.33
CA ARG A 61 -10.14 -12.21 13.23
C ARG A 61 -10.77 -12.56 14.57
N LEU A 62 -10.16 -13.49 15.31
CA LEU A 62 -10.62 -13.87 16.65
C LEU A 62 -10.49 -12.75 17.69
N CYS A 63 -9.44 -11.91 17.58
CA CYS A 63 -9.21 -10.79 18.50
C CYS A 63 -9.80 -9.45 18.00
N GLY A 64 -10.82 -9.47 17.11
CA GLY A 64 -11.53 -8.27 16.66
C GLY A 64 -10.70 -7.26 15.86
N GLY A 65 -9.60 -7.68 15.25
CA GLY A 65 -8.75 -6.83 14.39
C GLY A 65 -7.93 -5.75 15.13
N ARG A 66 -8.12 -5.56 16.43
CA ARG A 66 -7.40 -4.54 17.23
C ARG A 66 -5.91 -4.84 17.33
N ILE A 67 -5.56 -6.12 17.55
CA ILE A 67 -4.15 -6.58 17.60
C ILE A 67 -3.48 -6.37 16.26
N TYR A 68 -4.14 -6.68 15.16
CA TYR A 68 -3.62 -6.45 13.81
C TYR A 68 -3.34 -4.95 13.56
N LYS A 69 -4.27 -4.06 13.95
CA LYS A 69 -4.05 -2.61 13.86
C LYS A 69 -2.85 -2.14 14.67
N TRP A 70 -2.59 -2.75 15.79
CA TRP A 70 -1.47 -2.38 16.67
C TRP A 70 -0.12 -2.86 16.14
N ILE A 71 -0.07 -4.08 15.58
CA ILE A 71 1.15 -4.71 15.06
C ILE A 71 1.53 -4.16 13.67
N SER A 72 0.53 -3.84 12.84
CA SER A 72 0.77 -3.43 11.45
C SER A 72 1.59 -2.15 11.33
N PRO A 73 2.44 -2.03 10.29
CA PRO A 73 3.21 -0.82 10.03
C PRO A 73 2.31 0.42 9.96
N ARG A 74 2.80 1.54 10.49
CA ARG A 74 2.04 2.79 10.54
C ARG A 74 2.90 3.98 10.18
N PRO A 75 2.34 5.01 9.53
CA PRO A 75 3.06 6.24 9.29
C PRO A 75 3.24 7.02 10.62
N GLU A 76 4.43 7.56 10.82
CA GLU A 76 4.77 8.41 11.97
C GLU A 76 5.49 9.65 11.45
N ILE A 77 5.17 10.82 12.00
CA ILE A 77 5.79 12.08 11.59
C ILE A 77 6.95 12.40 12.55
N ASP A 78 8.12 12.57 11.97
CA ASP A 78 9.29 13.04 12.69
C ASP A 78 9.19 14.57 12.85
N ASN A 79 8.83 15.00 14.05
CA ASN A 79 8.64 16.42 14.36
C ASN A 79 9.93 17.26 14.25
N LYS A 80 11.11 16.63 14.27
CA LYS A 80 12.39 17.33 14.08
C LYS A 80 12.59 17.75 12.63
N ILE A 81 12.10 16.95 11.69
CA ILE A 81 12.24 17.16 10.26
C ILE A 81 11.02 17.90 9.68
N CYS A 82 9.83 17.70 10.25
CA CYS A 82 8.59 18.28 9.75
C CYS A 82 8.64 19.82 9.78
N VAL A 83 8.39 20.44 8.63
CA VAL A 83 8.33 21.91 8.49
C VAL A 83 6.91 22.47 8.57
N GLY A 84 5.89 21.62 8.67
CA GLY A 84 4.48 22.03 8.77
C GLY A 84 3.88 22.58 7.47
N CYS A 85 4.38 22.16 6.30
CA CYS A 85 3.89 22.63 4.99
C CYS A 85 2.43 22.26 4.69
N GLY A 86 1.88 21.19 5.30
CA GLY A 86 0.50 20.78 5.14
C GLY A 86 0.22 19.83 3.96
N GLU A 87 1.20 19.52 3.10
CA GLU A 87 1.00 18.66 1.94
C GLU A 87 0.42 17.29 2.30
N CYS A 88 0.94 16.67 3.37
CA CYS A 88 0.43 15.40 3.85
C CYS A 88 -1.02 15.46 4.37
N ALA A 89 -1.44 16.58 4.95
CA ALA A 89 -2.80 16.80 5.41
C ALA A 89 -3.76 16.95 4.21
N ARG A 90 -3.35 17.72 3.21
CA ARG A 90 -4.12 17.96 1.98
C ARG A 90 -4.29 16.67 1.15
N ALA A 91 -3.25 15.84 1.09
CA ALA A 91 -3.26 14.60 0.34
C ALA A 91 -3.92 13.43 1.08
N CYS A 92 -4.30 13.60 2.35
CA CYS A 92 -4.90 12.51 3.12
C CYS A 92 -6.35 12.26 2.72
N PRO A 93 -6.70 11.12 2.10
CA PRO A 93 -8.07 10.85 1.65
C PRO A 93 -9.07 10.67 2.79
N LYS A 94 -8.57 10.43 4.01
CA LYS A 94 -9.39 10.31 5.23
C LYS A 94 -9.32 11.52 6.13
N HIS A 95 -8.60 12.58 5.73
CA HIS A 95 -8.44 13.81 6.50
C HIS A 95 -8.03 13.59 7.96
N THR A 96 -7.20 12.59 8.20
CA THR A 96 -6.73 12.19 9.54
C THR A 96 -5.44 12.88 9.95
N ILE A 97 -4.96 13.85 9.17
CA ILE A 97 -3.73 14.59 9.45
C ILE A 97 -4.08 16.05 9.66
N GLU A 98 -3.68 16.58 10.79
CA GLU A 98 -3.91 17.96 11.21
C GLU A 98 -2.59 18.71 11.37
N LEU A 99 -2.64 20.03 11.17
CA LEU A 99 -1.53 20.92 11.50
C LEU A 99 -1.78 21.51 12.89
N VAL A 100 -0.96 21.10 13.84
CA VAL A 100 -1.03 21.60 15.22
C VAL A 100 0.08 22.61 15.49
N ALA A 101 -0.20 23.59 16.33
CA ALA A 101 0.82 24.54 16.78
C ALA A 101 1.85 23.81 17.68
N ASP A 102 3.13 24.03 17.41
CA ASP A 102 4.26 23.56 18.19
C ASP A 102 5.18 24.76 18.44
N GLY A 103 4.87 25.52 19.47
CA GLY A 103 5.48 26.82 19.74
C GLY A 103 5.23 27.83 18.60
N LYS A 104 6.31 28.37 18.02
CA LYS A 104 6.22 29.31 16.88
C LYS A 104 6.03 28.64 15.51
N LYS A 105 6.05 27.30 15.45
CA LYS A 105 5.94 26.51 14.22
C LYS A 105 4.67 25.69 14.24
N ARG A 106 4.22 25.26 13.05
CA ARG A 106 3.18 24.24 12.92
C ARG A 106 3.83 22.91 12.60
N LYS A 107 3.25 21.84 13.09
CA LYS A 107 3.69 20.47 12.82
C LYS A 107 2.48 19.62 12.41
N ALA A 108 2.69 18.68 11.54
CA ALA A 108 1.64 17.75 11.18
C ALA A 108 1.51 16.66 12.26
N ARG A 109 0.26 16.25 12.54
CA ARG A 109 -0.06 15.16 13.48
C ARG A 109 -1.05 14.22 12.82
N ILE A 110 -0.80 12.92 12.94
CA ILE A 110 -1.67 11.88 12.35
C ILE A 110 -2.56 11.29 13.44
N ASN A 111 -3.86 11.27 13.20
CA ASN A 111 -4.78 10.45 13.98
C ASN A 111 -4.74 9.01 13.41
N ILE A 112 -4.06 8.11 14.13
CA ILE A 112 -3.83 6.73 13.69
C ILE A 112 -5.09 5.89 13.68
N ASP A 113 -6.08 6.19 14.52
CA ASP A 113 -7.31 5.41 14.60
C ASP A 113 -8.16 5.53 13.33
N GLY A 114 -8.19 6.70 12.72
CA GLY A 114 -8.85 6.94 11.43
C GLY A 114 -8.00 6.61 10.20
N CYS A 115 -6.70 6.35 10.38
CA CYS A 115 -5.76 6.16 9.28
C CYS A 115 -5.94 4.82 8.58
N ILE A 116 -6.17 4.84 7.26
CA ILE A 116 -6.27 3.64 6.41
C ILE A 116 -4.91 3.08 5.96
N ARG A 117 -3.79 3.74 6.35
CA ARG A 117 -2.42 3.31 6.05
C ARG A 117 -2.12 3.20 4.56
N CYS A 118 -2.65 4.12 3.75
CA CYS A 118 -2.36 4.20 2.32
C CYS A 118 -0.94 4.72 2.00
N TYR A 119 -0.26 5.31 2.98
CA TYR A 119 1.09 5.88 2.90
C TYR A 119 1.29 7.04 1.92
N CYS A 120 0.26 7.57 1.28
CA CYS A 120 0.36 8.76 0.41
C CYS A 120 1.07 9.93 1.09
N CYS A 121 0.85 10.11 2.39
CA CYS A 121 1.54 11.15 3.18
C CYS A 121 3.06 10.96 3.24
N GLN A 122 3.55 9.74 3.17
CA GLN A 122 4.98 9.43 3.15
C GLN A 122 5.58 9.70 1.77
N GLU A 123 4.89 9.27 0.72
CA GLU A 123 5.36 9.43 -0.67
C GLU A 123 5.42 10.91 -1.07
N LEU A 124 4.41 11.70 -0.68
CA LEU A 124 4.31 13.11 -1.01
C LEU A 124 5.16 14.04 -0.12
N CYS A 125 5.77 13.51 0.95
CA CYS A 125 6.58 14.33 1.84
C CYS A 125 7.96 14.65 1.25
N MET A 126 8.12 15.82 0.66
CA MET A 126 9.40 16.27 0.09
C MET A 126 10.54 16.34 1.13
N TYR A 127 10.20 16.56 2.38
CA TYR A 127 11.16 16.65 3.49
C TYR A 127 11.46 15.28 4.11
N LYS A 128 10.82 14.20 3.63
CA LYS A 128 10.97 12.85 4.18
C LYS A 128 10.72 12.75 5.70
N ALA A 129 9.88 13.64 6.21
CA ALA A 129 9.53 13.70 7.62
C ALA A 129 8.55 12.58 8.04
N VAL A 130 7.84 11.96 7.10
CA VAL A 130 6.94 10.84 7.38
C VAL A 130 7.70 9.53 7.21
N LYS A 131 7.80 8.78 8.28
CA LYS A 131 8.48 7.47 8.33
C LYS A 131 7.48 6.35 8.57
N ILE A 132 7.77 5.16 8.09
CA ILE A 132 6.96 3.98 8.37
C ILE A 132 7.55 3.31 9.60
N LYS A 133 6.83 3.36 10.72
CA LYS A 133 7.20 2.63 11.93
C LYS A 133 6.72 1.20 11.84
N LYS A 134 7.65 0.28 11.79
CA LYS A 134 7.40 -1.17 11.85
C LYS A 134 7.46 -1.62 13.30
N ASN A 135 6.50 -2.44 13.70
CA ASN A 135 6.58 -3.11 14.99
C ASN A 135 7.57 -4.29 14.87
N PRO A 136 8.52 -4.47 15.78
CA PRO A 136 9.48 -5.59 15.71
C PRO A 136 8.80 -6.96 15.69
N ILE A 137 7.64 -7.09 16.31
CA ILE A 137 6.83 -8.32 16.28
C ILE A 137 6.37 -8.62 14.84
N PHE A 138 6.07 -7.60 14.03
CA PHE A 138 5.66 -7.79 12.64
C PHE A 138 6.78 -8.38 11.78
N SER A 139 8.03 -7.97 12.00
CA SER A 139 9.20 -8.53 11.28
C SER A 139 9.53 -9.96 11.70
N LEU A 140 9.25 -10.35 12.94
CA LEU A 140 9.41 -11.73 13.47
C LEU A 140 8.35 -12.68 12.91
N LEU A 141 7.18 -12.17 12.52
CA LEU A 141 6.05 -12.96 12.06
C LEU A 141 5.97 -13.06 10.52
N GLY A 142 7.03 -12.67 9.80
CA GLY A 142 7.19 -12.89 8.35
C GLY A 142 6.51 -11.84 7.47
N GLY A 143 6.47 -10.58 7.93
CA GLY A 143 6.05 -9.44 7.11
C GLY A 143 7.22 -8.79 6.37
#